data_a280bb4b4dd167246e087e0bdaeab5e5
#
_entry.id   a280bb4b4dd167246e087e0bdaeab5e5
#
_cell.length_a   1.000
_cell.length_b   1.000
_cell.length_c   1.000
_cell.angle_alpha   90.00
_cell.angle_beta   90.00
_cell.angle_gamma   90.00
#
_symmetry.space_group_name_H-M   'P 1'
#
loop_
_entity.id
_entity.type
_entity.pdbx_description
1 polymer ?
#
loop_
_entity_poly.entity_id
_entity_poly.type
_entity_poly.pdbx_seq_one_letter_code
_entity_poly.pdbx_strand_id
1 'polypeptide(L)'
;MNVAPRVVNALLAPMLLVLALFLPVPALAGDHGGGAPEPMVFTVNLGTENYLQFGLILEPAVPEAAGAIAAYKPRIQHQIILLLSGKEVAKLRTLAGKKELIEELIELANHAIHEDEKTGVKEALFTQFLIQ
;
A
#
# COMPACT_ATOMS: atom_id res chain seq x y z
N MET A 1 -8.49 55.11 -68.60
CA MET A 1 -9.76 54.51 -68.24
C MET A 1 -9.58 53.58 -67.13
N ASN A 2 -10.25 53.88 -66.12
CA ASN A 2 -10.14 53.33 -64.78
C ASN A 2 -10.52 51.89 -64.64
N VAL A 3 -9.72 51.12 -63.94
CA VAL A 3 -10.21 49.92 -63.23
C VAL A 3 -9.56 49.84 -61.88
N ALA A 4 -10.38 49.91 -60.90
CA ALA A 4 -10.02 49.82 -59.44
C ALA A 4 -9.52 48.39 -59.10
N PRO A 5 -8.55 48.24 -58.20
CA PRO A 5 -8.14 46.97 -57.75
C PRO A 5 -9.03 46.46 -56.61
N ARG A 6 -9.38 45.24 -56.74
CA ARG A 6 -10.17 44.45 -55.81
C ARG A 6 -9.40 44.14 -54.58
N VAL A 7 -10.01 44.50 -53.48
CA VAL A 7 -9.69 43.99 -52.13
C VAL A 7 -10.27 42.59 -52.02
N VAL A 8 -9.43 41.60 -52.09
CA VAL A 8 -9.83 40.23 -51.69
C VAL A 8 -8.64 39.58 -50.98
N ASN A 9 -8.90 39.09 -49.81
CA ASN A 9 -8.09 38.20 -49.01
C ASN A 9 -7.44 38.76 -47.76
N ALA A 10 -8.32 39.10 -46.84
CA ALA A 10 -7.93 39.26 -45.44
C ALA A 10 -8.78 38.37 -44.48
N LEU A 11 -9.09 37.13 -44.88
CA LEU A 11 -9.98 36.26 -44.07
C LEU A 11 -9.53 34.80 -43.93
N LEU A 12 -8.23 34.51 -44.12
CA LEU A 12 -7.74 33.12 -44.02
C LEU A 12 -6.54 32.93 -43.08
N ALA A 13 -6.27 33.85 -42.20
CA ALA A 13 -5.09 33.74 -41.33
C ALA A 13 -5.30 33.54 -39.84
N PRO A 14 -6.49 33.31 -39.24
CA PRO A 14 -6.56 33.01 -37.79
C PRO A 14 -6.95 31.56 -37.47
N MET A 15 -6.93 30.60 -38.43
CA MET A 15 -7.40 29.25 -38.14
C MET A 15 -6.29 28.20 -37.97
N LEU A 16 -5.06 28.60 -37.79
CA LEU A 16 -3.90 27.69 -37.66
C LEU A 16 -3.18 27.83 -36.31
N LEU A 17 -3.76 28.53 -35.30
CA LEU A 17 -3.12 28.75 -34.03
C LEU A 17 -3.80 28.05 -32.83
N VAL A 18 -4.72 27.13 -33.07
CA VAL A 18 -5.42 26.42 -31.97
C VAL A 18 -5.05 24.95 -31.84
N LEU A 19 -4.18 24.42 -32.70
CA LEU A 19 -3.81 22.99 -32.69
C LEU A 19 -2.48 22.70 -32.00
N ALA A 20 -1.91 23.62 -31.24
CA ALA A 20 -0.60 23.43 -30.58
C ALA A 20 -0.67 23.30 -29.06
N LEU A 21 -1.84 23.06 -28.46
CA LEU A 21 -2.01 23.00 -26.98
C LEU A 21 -2.44 21.64 -26.44
N PHE A 22 -2.33 20.57 -27.24
CA PHE A 22 -2.44 19.18 -26.75
C PHE A 22 -1.08 18.49 -26.82
N LEU A 23 -0.09 19.05 -26.13
CA LEU A 23 1.06 18.25 -25.70
C LEU A 23 0.60 17.39 -24.54
N PRO A 24 0.73 16.05 -24.61
CA PRO A 24 0.55 15.22 -23.45
C PRO A 24 1.62 15.64 -22.42
N VAL A 25 1.19 16.25 -21.35
CA VAL A 25 2.03 16.43 -20.17
C VAL A 25 2.38 15.00 -19.73
N PRO A 26 3.67 14.61 -19.71
CA PRO A 26 4.04 13.36 -19.08
C PRO A 26 3.56 13.48 -17.64
N ALA A 27 2.61 12.63 -17.25
CA ALA A 27 2.30 12.45 -15.85
C ALA A 27 3.61 12.01 -15.20
N LEU A 28 4.26 12.91 -14.49
CA LEU A 28 5.27 12.57 -13.52
C LEU A 28 4.53 11.64 -12.54
N ALA A 29 4.75 10.33 -12.72
CA ALA A 29 4.42 9.36 -11.71
C ALA A 29 5.15 9.84 -10.47
N GLY A 30 4.41 10.50 -9.56
CA GLY A 30 4.96 10.95 -8.31
C GLY A 30 5.56 9.74 -7.62
N ASP A 31 6.84 9.83 -7.38
CA ASP A 31 7.53 8.96 -6.45
C ASP A 31 6.77 9.07 -5.12
N HIS A 32 5.98 8.05 -4.78
CA HIS A 32 5.32 7.93 -3.49
C HIS A 32 6.33 7.45 -2.43
N GLY A 33 7.46 8.11 -2.39
CA GLY A 33 8.40 8.01 -1.28
C GLY A 33 7.86 8.83 -0.12
N GLY A 34 7.21 8.21 0.87
CA GLY A 34 6.95 8.84 2.15
C GLY A 34 5.51 8.91 2.64
N GLY A 35 4.56 8.20 2.04
CA GLY A 35 3.25 7.96 2.64
C GLY A 35 3.39 7.07 3.88
N ALA A 36 2.59 7.33 4.95
CA ALA A 36 2.50 6.41 6.06
C ALA A 36 2.15 5.00 5.54
N PRO A 37 2.77 3.93 6.09
CA PRO A 37 2.48 2.59 5.63
C PRO A 37 1.00 2.26 5.80
N GLU A 38 0.37 1.75 4.75
CA GLU A 38 -1.02 1.35 4.80
C GLU A 38 -1.19 0.06 5.63
N PRO A 39 -2.15 0.01 6.57
CA PRO A 39 -2.38 -1.19 7.33
C PRO A 39 -2.93 -2.33 6.45
N MET A 40 -2.43 -3.52 6.66
CA MET A 40 -3.04 -4.74 6.15
C MET A 40 -4.23 -5.09 7.04
N VAL A 41 -5.43 -5.18 6.48
CA VAL A 41 -6.65 -5.54 7.21
C VAL A 41 -6.93 -7.03 7.06
N PHE A 42 -7.18 -7.69 8.17
CA PHE A 42 -7.49 -9.11 8.25
C PHE A 42 -8.83 -9.36 8.91
N THR A 43 -9.52 -10.40 8.44
CA THR A 43 -10.63 -11.02 9.14
C THR A 43 -10.38 -12.53 9.16
N VAL A 44 -10.15 -13.10 10.32
CA VAL A 44 -9.75 -14.50 10.51
C VAL A 44 -10.68 -15.18 11.49
N ASN A 45 -11.15 -16.37 11.13
CA ASN A 45 -11.94 -17.20 12.05
C ASN A 45 -11.06 -17.74 13.18
N LEU A 46 -11.56 -17.62 14.39
CA LEU A 46 -10.98 -18.20 15.60
C LEU A 46 -11.88 -19.32 16.10
N GLY A 47 -11.61 -20.54 15.64
CA GLY A 47 -12.51 -21.66 15.89
C GLY A 47 -13.82 -21.54 15.07
N THR A 48 -14.93 -22.01 15.66
CA THR A 48 -16.23 -22.09 14.99
C THR A 48 -17.16 -20.91 15.26
N GLU A 49 -16.95 -20.18 16.35
CA GLU A 49 -17.90 -19.18 16.85
C GLU A 49 -17.39 -17.76 16.88
N ASN A 50 -16.06 -17.57 16.81
CA ASN A 50 -15.45 -16.24 16.91
C ASN A 50 -14.66 -15.90 15.66
N TYR A 51 -14.52 -14.60 15.40
CA TYR A 51 -13.58 -14.09 14.42
C TYR A 51 -12.81 -12.88 14.95
N LEU A 52 -11.60 -12.73 14.48
CA LEU A 52 -10.73 -11.59 14.74
C LEU A 52 -10.68 -10.70 13.51
N GLN A 53 -10.99 -9.43 13.70
CA GLN A 53 -10.72 -8.38 12.73
C GLN A 53 -9.61 -7.48 13.27
N PHE A 54 -8.54 -7.29 12.52
CA PHE A 54 -7.45 -6.41 12.93
C PHE A 54 -6.75 -5.76 11.75
N GLY A 55 -6.15 -4.61 12.00
CA GLY A 55 -5.25 -3.93 11.08
C GLY A 55 -3.82 -4.08 11.57
N LEU A 56 -2.90 -4.36 10.66
CA LEU A 56 -1.48 -4.59 10.94
C LEU A 56 -0.60 -3.70 10.06
N ILE A 57 0.31 -2.98 10.69
CA ILE A 57 1.42 -2.31 10.01
C ILE A 57 2.70 -3.03 10.38
N LEU A 58 3.52 -3.36 9.37
CA LEU A 58 4.88 -3.89 9.55
C LEU A 58 5.87 -2.76 9.26
N GLU A 59 6.63 -2.35 10.27
CA GLU A 59 7.64 -1.31 10.12
C GLU A 59 8.97 -1.90 9.65
N PRO A 60 9.52 -1.43 8.50
CA PRO A 60 10.82 -1.86 8.04
C PRO A 60 11.94 -1.30 8.95
N ALA A 61 12.96 -2.12 9.21
CA ALA A 61 14.16 -1.70 9.94
C ALA A 61 15.05 -0.80 9.07
N VAL A 62 15.08 -1.06 7.77
CA VAL A 62 15.83 -0.31 6.77
C VAL A 62 14.91 -0.03 5.57
N PRO A 63 15.16 1.05 4.79
CA PRO A 63 14.29 1.40 3.66
C PRO A 63 14.13 0.27 2.62
N GLU A 64 15.16 -0.51 2.39
CA GLU A 64 15.17 -1.63 1.44
C GLU A 64 14.18 -2.73 1.81
N ALA A 65 13.96 -2.93 3.11
CA ALA A 65 12.99 -3.93 3.60
C ALA A 65 11.55 -3.63 3.19
N ALA A 66 11.19 -2.37 2.98
CA ALA A 66 9.86 -1.99 2.52
C ALA A 66 9.51 -2.64 1.17
N GLY A 67 10.47 -2.71 0.25
CA GLY A 67 10.31 -3.38 -1.03
C GLY A 67 10.10 -4.89 -0.88
N ALA A 68 10.86 -5.54 0.01
CA ALA A 68 10.72 -6.96 0.30
C ALA A 68 9.38 -7.28 0.95
N ILE A 69 8.94 -6.48 1.94
CA ILE A 69 7.62 -6.61 2.58
C ILE A 69 6.50 -6.53 1.53
N ALA A 70 6.58 -5.56 0.61
CA ALA A 70 5.60 -5.40 -0.45
C ALA A 70 5.59 -6.58 -1.43
N ALA A 71 6.76 -7.04 -1.86
CA ALA A 71 6.91 -8.16 -2.79
C ALA A 71 6.40 -9.48 -2.21
N TYR A 72 6.63 -9.74 -0.92
CA TYR A 72 6.21 -10.95 -0.22
C TYR A 72 4.88 -10.82 0.53
N LYS A 73 4.18 -9.70 0.37
CA LYS A 73 2.91 -9.43 1.06
C LYS A 73 1.90 -10.59 1.01
N PRO A 74 1.63 -11.22 -0.15
CA PRO A 74 0.69 -12.36 -0.20
C PRO A 74 1.12 -13.54 0.66
N ARG A 75 2.43 -13.84 0.69
CA ARG A 75 3.00 -14.92 1.50
C ARG A 75 2.89 -14.60 3.00
N ILE A 76 3.21 -13.37 3.38
CA ILE A 76 3.08 -12.89 4.77
C ILE A 76 1.62 -13.00 5.21
N GLN A 77 0.68 -12.50 4.41
CA GLN A 77 -0.75 -12.57 4.71
C GLN A 77 -1.23 -14.02 4.89
N HIS A 78 -0.84 -14.92 4.01
CA HIS A 78 -1.19 -16.33 4.11
C HIS A 78 -0.71 -16.94 5.42
N GLN A 79 0.54 -16.74 5.77
CA GLN A 79 1.13 -17.27 7.01
C GLN A 79 0.49 -16.67 8.27
N ILE A 80 0.15 -15.39 8.26
CA ILE A 80 -0.58 -14.73 9.36
C ILE A 80 -1.96 -15.38 9.58
N ILE A 81 -2.69 -15.64 8.51
CA ILE A 81 -4.00 -16.31 8.60
C ILE A 81 -3.85 -17.71 9.23
N LEU A 82 -2.85 -18.49 8.80
CA LEU A 82 -2.59 -19.80 9.37
C LEU A 82 -2.21 -19.74 10.85
N LEU A 83 -1.32 -18.81 11.22
CA LEU A 83 -0.91 -18.58 12.61
C LEU A 83 -2.11 -18.28 13.50
N LEU A 84 -2.95 -17.34 13.09
CA LEU A 84 -4.11 -16.90 13.87
C LEU A 84 -5.20 -17.96 13.96
N SER A 85 -5.39 -18.76 12.94
CA SER A 85 -6.39 -19.84 12.95
C SER A 85 -6.13 -20.89 14.04
N GLY A 86 -4.90 -21.00 14.53
CA GLY A 86 -4.52 -21.88 15.65
C GLY A 86 -4.52 -21.22 17.04
N LYS A 87 -4.86 -19.92 17.13
CA LYS A 87 -4.80 -19.18 18.39
C LYS A 87 -6.07 -19.30 19.22
N GLU A 88 -5.90 -19.32 20.54
CA GLU A 88 -7.00 -19.31 21.50
C GLU A 88 -7.53 -17.89 21.73
N VAL A 89 -8.85 -17.74 21.62
CA VAL A 89 -9.55 -16.46 21.85
C VAL A 89 -9.22 -15.86 23.22
N ALA A 90 -9.20 -16.68 24.28
CA ALA A 90 -8.92 -16.23 25.63
C ALA A 90 -7.54 -15.56 25.74
N LYS A 91 -6.50 -16.13 25.11
CA LYS A 91 -5.15 -15.55 25.04
C LYS A 91 -5.12 -14.22 24.28
N LEU A 92 -5.75 -14.15 23.13
CA LEU A 92 -5.78 -12.95 22.29
C LEU A 92 -6.48 -11.75 22.94
N ARG A 93 -7.36 -11.98 23.91
CA ARG A 93 -8.02 -10.93 24.70
C ARG A 93 -7.12 -10.31 25.76
N THR A 94 -6.02 -10.96 26.14
CA THR A 94 -5.08 -10.46 27.15
C THR A 94 -4.01 -9.55 26.54
N LEU A 95 -3.46 -8.66 27.36
CA LEU A 95 -2.31 -7.84 26.95
C LEU A 95 -1.08 -8.71 26.64
N ALA A 96 -0.83 -9.71 27.48
CA ALA A 96 0.30 -10.63 27.31
C ALA A 96 0.19 -11.41 25.99
N GLY A 97 -0.99 -11.95 25.67
CA GLY A 97 -1.23 -12.67 24.44
C GLY A 97 -1.10 -11.79 23.18
N LYS A 98 -1.48 -10.51 23.27
CA LYS A 98 -1.26 -9.56 22.16
C LYS A 98 0.21 -9.23 21.94
N LYS A 99 1.00 -9.09 23.03
CA LYS A 99 2.46 -8.87 22.92
C LYS A 99 3.16 -10.09 22.33
N GLU A 100 2.81 -11.29 22.78
CA GLU A 100 3.31 -12.55 22.21
C GLU A 100 2.99 -12.63 20.70
N LEU A 101 1.76 -12.28 20.33
CA LEU A 101 1.38 -12.25 18.91
C LEU A 101 2.19 -11.25 18.09
N ILE A 102 2.53 -10.07 18.62
CA ILE A 102 3.39 -9.09 17.94
C ILE A 102 4.76 -9.69 17.64
N GLU A 103 5.38 -10.36 18.61
CA GLU A 103 6.69 -11.01 18.45
C GLU A 103 6.62 -12.12 17.36
N GLU A 104 5.59 -12.95 17.40
CA GLU A 104 5.38 -14.01 16.40
C GLU A 104 5.14 -13.43 15.00
N LEU A 105 4.43 -12.30 14.87
CA LEU A 105 4.19 -11.64 13.59
C LEU A 105 5.47 -11.04 13.00
N ILE A 106 6.35 -10.47 13.83
CA ILE A 106 7.66 -9.97 13.42
C ILE A 106 8.53 -11.12 12.91
N GLU A 107 8.63 -12.20 13.69
CA GLU A 107 9.40 -13.39 13.33
C GLU A 107 8.90 -14.01 12.02
N LEU A 108 7.58 -14.18 11.88
CA LEU A 108 6.95 -14.72 10.70
C LEU A 108 7.21 -13.85 9.45
N ALA A 109 7.09 -12.54 9.59
CA ALA A 109 7.32 -11.62 8.48
C ALA A 109 8.79 -11.64 8.04
N ASN A 110 9.72 -11.62 8.99
CA ASN A 110 11.16 -11.72 8.72
C ASN A 110 11.53 -13.04 8.05
N HIS A 111 10.99 -14.14 8.53
CA HIS A 111 11.18 -15.45 7.89
C HIS A 111 10.63 -15.46 6.45
N ALA A 112 9.48 -14.83 6.21
CA ALA A 112 8.86 -14.79 4.89
C ALA A 112 9.70 -14.00 3.86
N ILE A 113 10.39 -12.95 4.29
CA ILE A 113 11.24 -12.10 3.44
C ILE A 113 12.72 -12.47 3.49
N HIS A 114 13.09 -13.52 4.25
CA HIS A 114 14.48 -13.98 4.44
C HIS A 114 15.42 -12.96 5.08
N GLU A 115 14.90 -12.20 6.05
CA GLU A 115 15.62 -11.16 6.78
C GLU A 115 15.51 -11.38 8.30
N ASP A 116 16.15 -10.52 9.08
CA ASP A 116 16.05 -10.45 10.53
C ASP A 116 15.48 -9.09 11.00
N GLU A 117 15.39 -8.88 12.32
CA GLU A 117 14.85 -7.62 12.87
C GLU A 117 15.73 -6.39 12.58
N LYS A 118 16.99 -6.57 12.23
CA LYS A 118 17.91 -5.47 11.92
C LYS A 118 17.81 -5.02 10.47
N THR A 119 17.48 -5.92 9.58
CA THR A 119 17.45 -5.69 8.13
C THR A 119 16.06 -5.85 7.51
N GLY A 120 15.11 -6.49 8.21
CA GLY A 120 13.76 -6.73 7.76
C GLY A 120 12.70 -5.91 8.48
N VAL A 121 11.82 -6.58 9.21
CA VAL A 121 10.76 -5.98 10.03
C VAL A 121 11.23 -5.82 11.45
N LYS A 122 11.26 -4.59 11.95
CA LYS A 122 11.65 -4.27 13.33
C LYS A 122 10.46 -4.18 14.29
N GLU A 123 9.28 -3.86 13.79
CA GLU A 123 8.10 -3.63 14.62
C GLU A 123 6.81 -4.01 13.88
N ALA A 124 5.84 -4.50 14.63
CA ALA A 124 4.48 -4.79 14.16
C ALA A 124 3.48 -4.03 15.01
N LEU A 125 2.61 -3.23 14.37
CA LEU A 125 1.66 -2.36 15.04
C LEU A 125 0.23 -2.77 14.69
N PHE A 126 -0.60 -2.95 15.72
CA PHE A 126 -2.03 -3.09 15.54
C PHE A 126 -2.70 -1.72 15.45
N THR A 127 -3.42 -1.45 14.37
CA THR A 127 -4.22 -0.25 14.20
C THR A 127 -5.67 -0.44 14.65
N GLN A 128 -6.13 -1.68 14.61
CA GLN A 128 -7.44 -2.13 15.08
C GLN A 128 -7.30 -3.58 15.55
N PHE A 129 -8.04 -3.97 16.59
CA PHE A 129 -8.04 -5.34 17.10
C PHE A 129 -9.38 -5.65 17.75
N LEU A 130 -10.24 -6.37 17.05
CA LEU A 130 -11.61 -6.66 17.47
C LEU A 130 -11.90 -8.16 17.37
N ILE A 131 -12.32 -8.77 18.48
CA ILE A 131 -12.78 -10.17 18.53
C ILE A 131 -14.29 -10.17 18.75
N GLN A 132 -14.98 -10.79 17.86
CA GLN A 132 -16.43 -11.01 17.92
C GLN A 132 -16.77 -12.48 17.82
#